data_8c32ecfffdde46efaee30798590800c4
#
_entry.id   8c32ecfffdde46efaee30798590800c4
#
_cell.length_a   1.000
_cell.length_b   1.000
_cell.length_c   1.000
_cell.angle_alpha   90.00
_cell.angle_beta   90.00
_cell.angle_gamma   90.00
#
_symmetry.space_group_name_H-M   'P 1'
#
loop_
_entity.id
_entity.type
_entity.pdbx_description
1 polymer ?
#
loop_
_entity_poly.entity_id
_entity_poly.type
_entity_poly.pdbx_seq_one_letter_code
_entity_poly.pdbx_strand_id
1 'polypeptide(L)'
;MTSLIQKTDFPIFDDEKLIYLDSASTSQKPKIVLDTIKKAYESSNANVHRALYDLGSRSTELYESSRETISDFINAHSSKEVIFTGGATESINLLSYSLEKKIQRGDEILLSHMEHHANIVPWQQLAK
;
A
#
# COMPACT_ATOMS: atom_id res chain seq x y z
N MET A 1 22.10 9.07 16.08
CA MET A 1 21.29 8.14 15.27
C MET A 1 21.44 8.57 13.82
N THR A 2 22.12 7.80 13.00
CA THR A 2 22.16 8.03 11.54
C THR A 2 20.74 7.78 11.00
N SER A 3 20.19 8.74 10.28
CA SER A 3 18.91 8.56 9.57
C SER A 3 19.03 7.34 8.65
N LEU A 4 18.09 6.41 8.72
CA LEU A 4 18.02 5.24 7.85
C LEU A 4 17.86 5.63 6.36
N ILE A 5 17.31 6.80 6.10
CA ILE A 5 17.05 7.36 4.76
C ILE A 5 17.58 8.79 4.73
N GLN A 6 18.31 9.13 3.68
CA GLN A 6 18.89 10.45 3.47
C GLN A 6 18.27 11.12 2.24
N LYS A 7 18.34 12.46 2.15
CA LYS A 7 17.86 13.21 0.98
C LYS A 7 18.50 12.72 -0.32
N THR A 8 19.76 12.33 -0.27
CA THR A 8 20.54 11.78 -1.39
C THR A 8 20.03 10.44 -1.92
N ASP A 9 19.17 9.73 -1.17
CA ASP A 9 18.56 8.48 -1.64
C ASP A 9 17.45 8.72 -2.67
N PHE A 10 17.01 9.96 -2.84
CA PHE A 10 15.91 10.34 -3.71
C PHE A 10 16.41 11.11 -4.94
N PRO A 11 16.43 10.53 -6.14
CA PRO A 11 16.96 11.15 -7.36
C PRO A 11 16.33 12.50 -7.73
N ILE A 12 15.09 12.74 -7.32
CA ILE A 12 14.40 14.01 -7.59
C ILE A 12 15.12 15.21 -6.93
N PHE A 13 15.92 14.97 -5.90
CA PHE A 13 16.66 15.99 -5.18
C PHE A 13 18.11 16.18 -5.69
N ASP A 14 18.47 15.54 -6.82
CA ASP A 14 19.70 15.84 -7.55
C ASP A 14 19.70 17.29 -8.06
N ASP A 15 18.50 17.88 -8.28
CA ASP A 15 18.33 19.33 -8.36
C ASP A 15 18.39 19.93 -6.95
N GLU A 16 19.56 20.46 -6.58
CA GLU A 16 19.83 21.06 -5.26
C GLU A 16 18.89 22.24 -4.92
N LYS A 17 18.25 22.87 -5.93
CA LYS A 17 17.34 24.00 -5.74
C LYS A 17 15.93 23.55 -5.38
N LEU A 18 15.60 22.27 -5.56
CA LEU A 18 14.26 21.76 -5.28
C LEU A 18 14.00 21.72 -3.76
N ILE A 19 12.97 22.45 -3.35
CA ILE A 19 12.39 22.37 -2.02
C ILE A 19 11.00 21.74 -2.18
N TYR A 20 10.83 20.51 -1.66
CA TYR A 20 9.59 19.76 -1.74
C TYR A 20 8.94 19.68 -0.35
N LEU A 21 7.74 20.24 -0.20
CA LEU A 21 7.02 20.34 1.08
C LEU A 21 5.64 19.66 1.04
N ASP A 22 5.35 18.87 0.00
CA ASP A 22 4.04 18.27 -0.23
C ASP A 22 4.04 16.73 -0.11
N SER A 23 4.84 16.21 0.81
CA SER A 23 4.92 14.75 1.07
C SER A 23 3.61 14.16 1.61
N ALA A 24 2.74 15.00 2.19
CA ALA A 24 1.42 14.58 2.65
C ALA A 24 0.51 14.17 1.48
N SER A 25 0.64 14.84 0.34
CA SER A 25 -0.10 14.53 -0.89
C SER A 25 0.59 13.41 -1.68
N THR A 26 1.90 13.50 -1.89
CA THR A 26 2.68 12.54 -2.67
C THR A 26 4.08 12.40 -2.11
N SER A 27 4.42 11.22 -1.60
CA SER A 27 5.78 10.91 -1.15
C SER A 27 6.71 10.67 -2.34
N GLN A 28 7.91 11.24 -2.30
CA GLN A 28 8.94 10.96 -3.29
C GLN A 28 9.48 9.54 -3.15
N LYS A 29 9.97 8.98 -4.24
CA LYS A 29 10.43 7.58 -4.29
C LYS A 29 11.95 7.54 -4.20
N PRO A 30 12.51 6.80 -3.24
CA PRO A 30 13.94 6.59 -3.19
C PRO A 30 14.41 5.72 -4.36
N LYS A 31 15.68 5.88 -4.74
CA LYS A 31 16.29 5.17 -5.87
C LYS A 31 16.09 3.66 -5.80
N ILE A 32 16.20 3.07 -4.62
CA ILE A 32 16.02 1.62 -4.43
C ILE A 32 14.61 1.15 -4.84
N VAL A 33 13.58 1.96 -4.60
CA VAL A 33 12.20 1.64 -5.02
C VAL A 33 12.08 1.71 -6.53
N LEU A 34 12.63 2.76 -7.17
CA LEU A 34 12.60 2.93 -8.62
C LEU A 34 13.35 1.80 -9.33
N ASP A 35 14.53 1.45 -8.85
CA ASP A 35 15.35 0.36 -9.40
C ASP A 35 14.67 -1.00 -9.22
N THR A 36 14.00 -1.24 -8.10
CA THR A 36 13.27 -2.47 -7.83
C THR A 36 12.08 -2.63 -8.77
N ILE A 37 11.29 -1.57 -8.98
CA ILE A 37 10.17 -1.58 -9.95
C ILE A 37 10.69 -1.87 -11.35
N LYS A 38 11.74 -1.15 -11.78
CA LYS A 38 12.36 -1.37 -13.08
C LYS A 38 12.82 -2.82 -13.24
N LYS A 39 13.57 -3.34 -12.27
CA LYS A 39 14.07 -4.73 -12.29
C LYS A 39 12.93 -5.75 -12.34
N ALA A 40 11.85 -5.52 -11.61
CA ALA A 40 10.69 -6.42 -11.63
C ALA A 40 10.09 -6.52 -13.04
N TYR A 41 9.92 -5.40 -13.74
CA TYR A 41 9.42 -5.39 -15.12
C TYR A 41 10.42 -5.99 -16.12
N GLU A 42 11.71 -5.77 -15.95
CA GLU A 42 12.74 -6.26 -16.86
C GLU A 42 13.02 -7.77 -16.73
N SER A 43 12.80 -8.36 -15.54
CA SER A 43 13.29 -9.72 -15.28
C SER A 43 12.29 -10.68 -14.63
N SER A 44 11.13 -10.20 -14.16
CA SER A 44 10.21 -11.02 -13.36
C SER A 44 8.73 -10.72 -13.63
N ASN A 45 8.43 -10.03 -14.72
CA ASN A 45 7.04 -9.65 -15.04
C ASN A 45 6.27 -10.84 -15.63
N ALA A 46 5.48 -11.50 -14.79
CA ALA A 46 4.62 -12.61 -15.19
C ALA A 46 3.37 -12.68 -14.29
N ASN A 47 2.42 -13.55 -14.66
CA ASN A 47 1.22 -13.77 -13.86
C ASN A 47 1.57 -14.48 -12.56
N VAL A 48 1.12 -13.91 -11.43
CA VAL A 48 1.31 -14.48 -10.09
C VAL A 48 0.31 -15.61 -9.82
N HIS A 49 0.70 -16.59 -9.00
CA HIS A 49 -0.07 -17.72 -8.47
C HIS A 49 -0.48 -18.82 -9.45
N ARG A 50 -0.63 -18.57 -10.75
CA ARG A 50 -1.19 -19.54 -11.71
C ARG A 50 -0.23 -19.98 -12.81
N ALA A 51 1.00 -19.54 -12.77
CA ALA A 51 1.98 -19.87 -13.79
C ALA A 51 2.84 -21.08 -13.37
N LEU A 52 2.88 -22.09 -14.23
CA LEU A 52 3.68 -23.33 -14.02
C LEU A 52 5.05 -23.26 -14.69
N TYR A 53 5.60 -22.06 -14.88
CA TYR A 53 6.90 -21.84 -15.51
C TYR A 53 7.75 -20.89 -14.65
N ASP A 54 9.07 -20.95 -14.82
CA ASP A 54 10.05 -20.29 -13.94
C ASP A 54 9.79 -18.79 -13.72
N LEU A 55 9.44 -18.06 -14.76
CA LEU A 55 9.18 -16.63 -14.64
C LEU A 55 7.95 -16.34 -13.76
N GLY A 56 6.90 -17.13 -13.90
CA GLY A 56 5.71 -17.01 -13.05
C GLY A 56 5.96 -17.40 -11.60
N SER A 57 6.81 -18.41 -11.37
CA SER A 57 7.25 -18.80 -10.03
C SER A 57 8.01 -17.66 -9.36
N ARG A 58 8.95 -17.02 -10.07
CA ARG A 58 9.69 -15.85 -9.55
C ARG A 58 8.77 -14.67 -9.24
N SER A 59 7.81 -14.36 -10.12
CA SER A 59 6.83 -13.30 -9.86
C SER A 59 6.00 -13.59 -8.61
N THR A 60 5.58 -14.83 -8.44
CA THR A 60 4.83 -15.27 -7.26
C THR A 60 5.67 -15.15 -6.00
N GLU A 61 6.91 -15.59 -6.03
CA GLU A 61 7.84 -15.49 -4.90
C GLU A 61 8.08 -14.04 -4.49
N LEU A 62 8.31 -13.13 -5.44
CA LEU A 62 8.45 -11.70 -5.16
C LEU A 62 7.19 -11.10 -4.53
N TYR A 63 6.03 -11.48 -5.02
CA TYR A 63 4.77 -10.99 -4.48
C TYR A 63 4.52 -11.49 -3.05
N GLU A 64 4.68 -12.79 -2.81
CA GLU A 64 4.42 -13.37 -1.49
C GLU A 64 5.48 -12.96 -0.46
N SER A 65 6.76 -12.89 -0.82
CA SER A 65 7.80 -12.39 0.08
C SER A 65 7.59 -10.91 0.47
N SER A 66 7.06 -10.09 -0.45
CA SER A 66 6.67 -8.72 -0.14
C SER A 66 5.53 -8.68 0.87
N ARG A 67 4.55 -9.58 0.73
CA ARG A 67 3.44 -9.71 1.66
C ARG A 67 3.92 -10.15 3.05
N GLU A 68 4.82 -11.12 3.11
CA GLU A 68 5.44 -11.57 4.36
C GLU A 68 6.20 -10.43 5.05
N THR A 69 7.02 -9.70 4.30
CA THR A 69 7.77 -8.55 4.82
C THR A 69 6.85 -7.49 5.45
N ILE A 70 5.73 -7.19 4.80
CA ILE A 70 4.73 -6.25 5.36
C ILE A 70 4.05 -6.84 6.60
N SER A 71 3.69 -8.13 6.55
CA SER A 71 3.10 -8.84 7.68
C SER A 71 3.98 -8.76 8.92
N ASP A 72 5.26 -9.02 8.78
CA ASP A 72 6.24 -8.93 9.86
C ASP A 72 6.39 -7.49 10.37
N PHE A 73 6.46 -6.51 9.46
CA PHE A 73 6.61 -5.10 9.81
C PHE A 73 5.44 -4.57 10.65
N ILE A 74 4.20 -4.97 10.32
CA ILE A 74 3.00 -4.54 11.06
C ILE A 74 2.64 -5.50 12.21
N ASN A 75 3.44 -6.53 12.45
CA ASN A 75 3.21 -7.55 13.46
C ASN A 75 1.84 -8.26 13.30
N ALA A 76 1.48 -8.58 12.06
CA ALA A 76 0.28 -9.36 11.76
C ALA A 76 0.48 -10.85 12.12
N HIS A 77 -0.59 -11.56 12.46
CA HIS A 77 -0.50 -12.99 12.79
C HIS A 77 -0.22 -13.87 11.57
N SER A 78 -0.54 -13.38 10.38
CA SER A 78 -0.36 -14.11 9.12
C SER A 78 -0.27 -13.15 7.94
N SER A 79 0.55 -13.49 6.94
CA SER A 79 0.59 -12.77 5.66
C SER A 79 -0.76 -12.74 4.93
N LYS A 80 -1.70 -13.65 5.27
CA LYS A 80 -3.07 -13.64 4.76
C LYS A 80 -3.90 -12.43 5.22
N GLU A 81 -3.48 -11.75 6.28
CA GLU A 81 -4.11 -10.51 6.76
C GLU A 81 -3.67 -9.29 5.96
N VAL A 82 -2.66 -9.43 5.11
CA VAL A 82 -2.16 -8.36 4.25
C VAL A 82 -2.81 -8.43 2.88
N ILE A 83 -3.53 -7.39 2.50
CA ILE A 83 -4.18 -7.26 1.19
C ILE A 83 -3.61 -6.02 0.51
N PHE A 84 -3.00 -6.19 -0.66
CA PHE A 84 -2.54 -5.07 -1.48
C PHE A 84 -3.69 -4.46 -2.26
N THR A 85 -3.79 -3.14 -2.23
CA THR A 85 -4.80 -2.35 -2.95
C THR A 85 -4.13 -1.21 -3.71
N GLY A 86 -4.87 -0.52 -4.56
CA GLY A 86 -4.38 0.65 -5.29
C GLY A 86 -4.17 1.90 -4.42
N GLY A 87 -4.58 1.87 -3.14
CA GLY A 87 -4.39 2.96 -2.19
C GLY A 87 -5.41 2.98 -1.06
N ALA A 88 -5.25 3.93 -0.13
CA ALA A 88 -6.08 4.03 1.07
C ALA A 88 -7.59 4.17 0.74
N THR A 89 -7.95 4.90 -0.30
CA THR A 89 -9.35 5.05 -0.73
C THR A 89 -9.97 3.70 -1.09
N GLU A 90 -9.26 2.88 -1.88
CA GLU A 90 -9.72 1.54 -2.23
C GLU A 90 -9.81 0.64 -0.99
N SER A 91 -8.80 0.67 -0.12
CA SER A 91 -8.77 -0.11 1.11
C SER A 91 -9.98 0.19 2.01
N ILE A 92 -10.31 1.46 2.21
CA ILE A 92 -11.43 1.87 3.07
C ILE A 92 -12.77 1.47 2.44
N ASN A 93 -12.94 1.64 1.12
CA ASN A 93 -14.14 1.18 0.43
C ASN A 93 -14.28 -0.35 0.51
N LEU A 94 -13.21 -1.10 0.27
CA LEU A 94 -13.18 -2.56 0.40
C LEU A 94 -13.60 -2.99 1.82
N LEU A 95 -13.08 -2.30 2.85
CA LEU A 95 -13.43 -2.56 4.24
C LEU A 95 -14.90 -2.27 4.51
N SER A 96 -15.42 -1.12 4.05
CA SER A 96 -16.82 -0.72 4.20
C SER A 96 -17.76 -1.78 3.57
N TYR A 97 -17.52 -2.18 2.32
CA TYR A 97 -18.30 -3.24 1.66
C TYR A 97 -18.21 -4.59 2.38
N SER A 98 -17.02 -4.93 2.88
CA SER A 98 -16.82 -6.20 3.59
C SER A 98 -17.56 -6.27 4.92
N LEU A 99 -17.74 -5.13 5.59
CA LEU A 99 -18.44 -5.01 6.87
C LEU A 99 -19.94 -4.86 6.72
N GLU A 100 -20.48 -4.52 5.54
CA GLU A 100 -21.89 -4.28 5.29
C GLU A 100 -22.79 -5.40 5.85
N LYS A 101 -22.39 -6.66 5.65
CA LYS A 101 -23.16 -7.82 6.13
C LYS A 101 -23.02 -8.11 7.63
N LYS A 102 -22.07 -7.46 8.30
CA LYS A 102 -21.80 -7.66 9.73
C LYS A 102 -22.38 -6.56 10.59
N ILE A 103 -22.49 -5.36 10.05
CA ILE A 103 -23.05 -4.19 10.71
C ILE A 103 -24.58 -4.29 10.69
N GLN A 104 -25.21 -4.07 11.84
CA GLN A 104 -26.66 -4.17 12.03
C GLN A 104 -27.26 -2.80 12.37
N ARG A 105 -28.58 -2.68 12.22
CA ARG A 105 -29.27 -1.48 12.61
C ARG A 105 -29.10 -1.20 14.10
N GLY A 106 -28.55 -0.05 14.43
CA GLY A 106 -28.22 0.38 15.80
C GLY A 106 -26.73 0.33 16.12
N ASP A 107 -25.93 -0.30 15.25
CA ASP A 107 -24.47 -0.20 15.39
C ASP A 107 -23.98 1.23 15.05
N GLU A 108 -22.91 1.63 15.67
CA GLU A 108 -22.34 2.97 15.52
C GLU A 108 -20.94 2.91 14.90
N ILE A 109 -20.67 3.81 13.95
CA ILE A 109 -19.34 4.01 13.37
C ILE A 109 -18.84 5.38 13.84
N LEU A 110 -17.78 5.39 14.65
CA LEU A 110 -17.18 6.59 15.15
C LEU A 110 -16.11 7.11 14.19
N LEU A 111 -16.23 8.35 13.74
CA LEU A 111 -15.26 9.04 12.89
C LEU A 111 -14.79 10.32 13.58
N SER A 112 -13.54 10.72 13.36
CA SER A 112 -13.10 12.06 13.77
C SER A 112 -13.63 13.12 12.80
N HIS A 113 -13.76 14.35 13.27
CA HIS A 113 -14.22 15.47 12.44
C HIS A 113 -13.17 15.89 11.38
N MET A 114 -11.93 15.49 11.55
CA MET A 114 -10.80 15.86 10.69
C MET A 114 -10.41 14.78 9.66
N GLU A 115 -11.27 13.78 9.42
CA GLU A 115 -10.99 12.72 8.47
C GLU A 115 -10.93 13.22 7.03
N HIS A 116 -10.10 12.58 6.23
CA HIS A 116 -10.15 12.70 4.77
C HIS A 116 -11.45 12.12 4.23
N HIS A 117 -12.01 12.70 3.17
CA HIS A 117 -13.28 12.26 2.56
C HIS A 117 -13.32 10.76 2.25
N ALA A 118 -12.18 10.17 1.87
CA ALA A 118 -12.07 8.73 1.64
C ALA A 118 -12.43 7.88 2.86
N ASN A 119 -12.29 8.46 4.08
CA ASN A 119 -12.66 7.81 5.34
C ASN A 119 -13.93 8.39 5.97
N ILE A 120 -14.73 9.13 5.21
CA ILE A 120 -16.05 9.62 5.63
C ILE A 120 -17.14 9.02 4.74
N VAL A 121 -17.01 9.20 3.43
CA VAL A 121 -18.08 8.90 2.47
C VAL A 121 -18.46 7.41 2.45
N PRO A 122 -17.55 6.44 2.48
CA PRO A 122 -17.92 5.03 2.49
C PRO A 122 -18.80 4.65 3.69
N TRP A 123 -18.49 5.19 4.86
CA TRP A 123 -19.25 4.94 6.08
C TRP A 123 -20.62 5.61 6.07
N GLN A 124 -20.74 6.81 5.49
CA GLN A 124 -22.02 7.47 5.27
C GLN A 124 -22.90 6.70 4.27
N GLN A 125 -22.32 6.03 3.27
CA GLN A 125 -23.08 5.19 2.34
C GLN A 125 -23.56 3.92 3.04
N LEU A 126 -22.71 3.32 3.86
CA LEU A 126 -23.05 2.12 4.63
C LEU A 126 -24.16 2.38 5.67
N ALA A 127 -24.26 3.59 6.20
CA ALA A 127 -25.28 3.99 7.19
C ALA A 127 -26.67 4.30 6.61
N LYS A 128 -26.86 4.22 5.28
CA LYS A 128 -28.17 4.45 4.61
C LYS A 128 -29.01 3.20 4.55
#